data_f64d2e7a8e78979980dc561c443dc412
#
_entry.id   f64d2e7a8e78979980dc561c443dc412
#
_cell.length_a   1.000
_cell.length_b   1.000
_cell.length_c   1.000
_cell.angle_alpha   90.00
_cell.angle_beta   90.00
_cell.angle_gamma   90.00
#
_symmetry.space_group_name_H-M   'P 1'
#
loop_
_entity.id
_entity.type
_entity.pdbx_description
1 polymer ?
#
loop_
_entity_poly.entity_id
_entity_poly.type
_entity_poly.pdbx_seq_one_letter_code
_entity_poly.pdbx_strand_id
1 'polypeptide(L)' 'MNQLQLQPINAQLLRIMSSDGAHVGNLKLIGGVWKFKAIGMDAGGQVVPGGGPLTGRHNTVFAVLDEAAISAALTASSE' A
#
# COMPACT_ATOMS: atom_id res chain seq x y z
N MET A 1 -0.20 -9.47 -9.72
CA MET A 1 0.30 -9.28 -8.34
C MET A 1 -0.55 -10.10 -7.41
N ASN A 2 0.08 -10.95 -6.62
CA ASN A 2 -0.66 -11.88 -5.79
C ASN A 2 -0.99 -11.24 -4.45
N GLN A 3 -0.50 -11.80 -3.39
CA GLN A 3 -0.87 -11.33 -2.07
C GLN A 3 0.12 -10.28 -1.59
N LEU A 4 -0.40 -9.23 -0.98
CA LEU A 4 0.42 -8.19 -0.37
C LEU A 4 0.70 -8.55 1.09
N GLN A 5 1.81 -8.06 1.60
CA GLN A 5 2.21 -8.27 2.99
C GLN A 5 2.29 -6.94 3.70
N LEU A 6 1.82 -6.90 4.94
CA LEU A 6 1.89 -5.73 5.79
C LEU A 6 3.09 -5.86 6.71
N GLN A 7 3.95 -4.85 6.73
CA GLN A 7 5.11 -4.81 7.62
C GLN A 7 4.98 -3.63 8.56
N PRO A 8 4.64 -3.84 9.84
CA PRO A 8 4.52 -2.73 10.78
C PRO A 8 5.87 -2.04 11.00
N ILE A 9 5.84 -0.71 10.90
CA ILE A 9 7.01 0.13 11.22
C ILE A 9 6.84 0.68 12.63
N ASN A 10 5.65 1.21 12.93
CA ASN A 10 5.29 1.70 14.25
C ASN A 10 3.77 1.66 14.39
N ALA A 11 3.22 2.23 15.45
CA ALA A 11 1.78 2.16 15.73
C ALA A 11 0.93 2.91 14.70
N GLN A 12 1.53 3.74 13.85
CA GLN A 12 0.80 4.60 12.92
C GLN A 12 1.23 4.40 11.46
N LEU A 13 2.12 3.46 11.18
CA LEU A 13 2.68 3.29 9.84
C LEU A 13 3.02 1.84 9.57
N LEU A 14 2.54 1.31 8.44
CA LEU A 14 2.92 0.00 7.94
C LEU A 14 3.41 0.13 6.51
N ARG A 15 4.39 -0.69 6.15
CA ARG A 15 4.77 -0.87 4.75
C ARG A 15 3.88 -1.89 4.09
N ILE A 16 3.61 -1.68 2.82
CA ILE A 16 2.94 -2.68 1.98
C ILE A 16 3.97 -3.23 1.00
N MET A 17 4.20 -4.55 1.06
CA MET A 17 5.17 -5.23 0.21
C MET A 17 4.44 -6.19 -0.71
N SER A 18 4.89 -6.27 -1.96
CA SER A 18 4.38 -7.29 -2.87
C SER A 18 5.04 -8.63 -2.59
N SER A 19 4.48 -9.71 -3.17
CA SER A 19 4.98 -11.06 -2.94
C SER A 19 6.40 -11.26 -3.48
N ASP A 20 6.84 -10.42 -4.40
CA ASP A 20 8.20 -10.47 -4.94
C ASP A 20 9.19 -9.57 -4.18
N GLY A 21 8.75 -8.99 -3.06
CA GLY A 21 9.62 -8.20 -2.21
C GLY A 21 9.70 -6.72 -2.54
N ALA A 22 8.88 -6.23 -3.47
CA ALA A 22 8.88 -4.81 -3.81
C ALA A 22 8.04 -4.01 -2.83
N HIS A 23 8.52 -2.82 -2.44
CA HIS A 23 7.78 -1.89 -1.59
C HIS A 23 6.82 -1.08 -2.49
N VAL A 24 5.52 -1.32 -2.36
CA VAL A 24 4.52 -0.75 -3.28
C VAL A 24 3.67 0.33 -2.64
N GLY A 25 3.80 0.56 -1.35
CA GLY A 25 3.07 1.62 -0.67
C GLY A 25 3.19 1.53 0.83
N ASN A 26 2.42 2.37 1.50
CA ASN A 26 2.35 2.43 2.96
C ASN A 26 0.92 2.63 3.40
N LEU A 27 0.61 2.18 4.62
CA LEU A 27 -0.63 2.51 5.30
C LEU A 27 -0.29 3.46 6.44
N LYS A 28 -0.95 4.61 6.47
CA LYS A 28 -0.77 5.62 7.52
C LYS A 28 -2.05 5.79 8.29
N LEU A 29 -1.95 5.80 9.61
CA LEU A 29 -3.10 6.08 10.48
C LEU A 29 -3.33 7.58 10.52
N ILE A 30 -4.44 8.03 9.95
CA ILE A 30 -4.79 9.43 9.83
C ILE A 30 -6.26 9.59 10.22
N GLY A 31 -6.55 10.37 11.25
CA GLY A 31 -7.92 10.61 11.66
C GLY A 31 -8.69 9.36 12.07
N GLY A 32 -8.02 8.38 12.64
CA GLY A 32 -8.64 7.14 13.10
C GLY A 32 -8.86 6.09 12.03
N VAL A 33 -8.40 6.33 10.79
CA VAL A 33 -8.50 5.35 9.71
C VAL A 33 -7.14 5.16 9.07
N TRP A 34 -6.97 4.03 8.37
CA TRP A 34 -5.74 3.71 7.66
C TRP A 34 -5.89 4.11 6.20
N LYS A 35 -5.02 5.01 5.75
CA LYS A 35 -5.03 5.48 4.36
C LYS A 35 -3.85 4.90 3.61
N PHE A 36 -4.13 4.26 2.46
CA PHE A 36 -3.09 3.70 1.61
C PHE A 36 -2.44 4.81 0.78
N LYS A 37 -1.10 4.85 0.84
CA LYS A 37 -0.30 5.75 0.02
C LYS A 37 0.57 4.92 -0.90
N ALA A 38 0.23 4.90 -2.18
CA ALA A 38 1.01 4.19 -3.18
C ALA A 38 2.38 4.83 -3.35
N ILE A 39 3.40 4.02 -3.64
CA ILE A 39 4.71 4.52 -4.04
C ILE A 39 5.21 3.77 -5.25
N GLY A 40 6.07 4.43 -6.02
CA GLY A 40 6.81 3.83 -7.11
C GLY A 40 8.27 4.24 -7.03
N MET A 41 9.04 3.80 -7.99
CA MET A 41 10.44 4.17 -8.15
C MET A 41 10.65 4.69 -9.56
N ASP A 42 11.41 5.78 -9.71
CA ASP A 42 11.78 6.24 -11.03
C ASP A 42 13.07 5.53 -11.51
N ALA A 43 13.54 5.90 -12.69
CA ALA A 43 14.72 5.27 -13.27
C ALA A 43 15.98 5.50 -12.46
N GLY A 44 16.01 6.55 -11.64
CA GLY A 44 17.15 6.86 -10.76
C GLY A 44 17.06 6.21 -9.39
N GLY A 45 16.02 5.39 -9.12
CA GLY A 45 15.83 4.76 -7.83
C GLY A 45 15.20 5.65 -6.78
N GLN A 46 14.65 6.79 -7.17
CA GLN A 46 13.99 7.72 -6.26
C GLN A 46 12.54 7.30 -6.05
N VAL A 47 12.06 7.45 -4.82
CA VAL A 47 10.65 7.17 -4.50
C VAL A 47 9.75 8.21 -5.16
N VAL A 48 8.70 7.74 -5.84
CA VAL A 48 7.70 8.60 -6.47
C VAL A 48 6.40 8.44 -5.68
N PRO A 49 6.07 9.39 -4.79
CA PRO A 49 4.83 9.31 -4.00
C PRO A 49 3.60 9.29 -4.89
N GLY A 50 2.67 8.38 -4.59
CA GLY A 50 1.45 8.23 -5.37
C GLY A 50 1.62 7.46 -6.66
N GLY A 51 2.84 7.06 -7.02
CA GLY A 51 3.11 6.30 -8.24
C GLY A 51 3.14 4.80 -8.02
N GLY A 52 3.74 4.08 -8.99
CA GLY A 52 3.97 2.65 -8.89
C GLY A 52 2.79 1.79 -9.30
N PRO A 53 2.91 0.46 -9.09
CA PRO A 53 1.91 -0.49 -9.61
C PRO A 53 0.54 -0.35 -8.98
N LEU A 54 0.44 0.24 -7.78
CA LEU A 54 -0.84 0.42 -7.09
C LEU A 54 -1.32 1.88 -7.12
N THR A 55 -0.82 2.68 -8.06
CA THR A 55 -1.18 4.09 -8.16
C THR A 55 -2.70 4.30 -8.26
N GLY A 56 -3.42 3.39 -8.93
CA GLY A 56 -4.87 3.48 -9.06
C GLY A 56 -5.62 3.28 -7.74
N ARG A 57 -4.94 2.83 -6.70
CA ARG A 57 -5.53 2.63 -5.37
C ARG A 57 -5.03 3.66 -4.35
N HIS A 58 -4.25 4.63 -4.79
CA HIS A 58 -3.73 5.68 -3.92
C HIS A 58 -4.87 6.39 -3.19
N ASN A 59 -4.72 6.59 -1.89
CA ASN A 59 -5.71 7.19 -0.99
C ASN A 59 -6.91 6.29 -0.63
N THR A 60 -6.87 5.00 -0.93
CA THR A 60 -7.88 4.07 -0.42
C THR A 60 -7.83 4.03 1.10
N VAL A 61 -9.01 4.05 1.74
CA VAL A 61 -9.15 4.14 3.19
C VAL A 61 -9.67 2.82 3.75
N PHE A 62 -9.08 2.38 4.86
CA PHE A 62 -9.50 1.18 5.59
C PHE A 62 -9.79 1.54 7.04
N ALA A 63 -10.92 1.08 7.55
CA ALA A 63 -11.30 1.33 8.94
C ALA A 63 -10.53 0.43 9.91
N VAL A 64 -10.13 -0.76 9.48
CA VAL A 64 -9.42 -1.74 10.31
C VAL A 64 -8.26 -2.34 9.53
N LEU A 65 -7.26 -2.84 10.28
CA LEU A 65 -6.13 -3.56 9.68
C LEU A 65 -6.49 -5.03 9.54
N ASP A 66 -6.74 -5.45 8.31
CA ASP A 66 -7.01 -6.84 7.96
C ASP A 66 -6.20 -7.12 6.70
N GLU A 67 -5.12 -7.88 6.84
CA GLU A 67 -4.18 -8.08 5.73
C GLU A 67 -4.87 -8.69 4.51
N ALA A 68 -5.74 -9.67 4.70
CA ALA A 68 -6.41 -10.32 3.59
C ALA A 68 -7.37 -9.36 2.88
N ALA A 69 -8.13 -8.57 3.64
CA ALA A 69 -9.07 -7.61 3.07
C ALA A 69 -8.33 -6.47 2.36
N ILE A 70 -7.25 -5.98 2.97
CA ILE A 70 -6.43 -4.91 2.37
C ILE A 70 -5.78 -5.41 1.09
N SER A 71 -5.19 -6.60 1.11
CA SER A 71 -4.57 -7.19 -0.07
C SER A 71 -5.59 -7.34 -1.20
N ALA A 72 -6.78 -7.86 -0.89
CA ALA A 72 -7.83 -8.04 -1.88
C ALA A 72 -8.27 -6.70 -2.49
N ALA A 73 -8.46 -5.68 -1.65
CA ALA A 73 -8.90 -4.36 -2.11
C ALA A 73 -7.87 -3.68 -3.00
N LEU A 74 -6.58 -3.77 -2.62
CA LEU A 74 -5.51 -3.09 -3.35
C LEU A 74 -5.12 -3.82 -4.63
N THR A 75 -5.39 -5.11 -4.75
CA THR A 75 -5.06 -5.89 -5.94
C THR A 75 -6.29 -6.22 -6.78
N ALA A 76 -7.46 -5.72 -6.41
CA ALA A 76 -8.69 -5.98 -7.16
C ALA A 76 -8.59 -5.41 -8.57
N SER A 77 -9.11 -6.17 -9.53
CA SER A 77 -9.20 -5.69 -10.89
C SER A 77 -10.19 -4.53 -10.97
N SER A 78 -9.88 -3.54 -11.77
CA SER A 78 -10.72 -2.35 -11.90
C SER A 78 -11.67 -2.41 -13.09
N GLU A 79 -11.90 -3.58 -13.60
CA GLU A 79 -12.80 -3.72 -14.75
C GLU A 79 -14.18 -3.26 -14.51
#